data_6a59250d42f54921ed9a1a31f3d22f56
#
_entry.id   6a59250d42f54921ed9a1a31f3d22f56
#
_cell.length_a   1.000
_cell.length_b   1.000
_cell.length_c   1.000
_cell.angle_alpha   90.00
_cell.angle_beta   90.00
_cell.angle_gamma   90.00
#
_symmetry.space_group_name_H-M   'P 1'
#
loop_
_entity.id
_entity.type
_entity.pdbx_description
1 polymer ?
#
loop_
_entity_poly.entity_id
_entity_poly.type
_entity_poly.pdbx_seq_one_letter_code
_entity_poly.pdbx_strand_id
1 'polypeptide(L)'
;MGYLGNKLQGKYHKDTFQTAVNMAWPAIVESFFIAFAGLVDSLMVSSLGSYAVAAVGLTTQPKLLGLAFFFALNVSISALVARRRGEQRQGAANETLVTALVFIILAAAAFSVGFVAFASPIIHLCGSTAETHNGAVTYFRIIMGGMIFNCIQMGINSAQRGAGNTKITMRTNVTSNTINIILNYLLINGHFGFPALGIQGAALATVTGTVVGCVMSILSITKQDGFLNLGYILKNKIKPTLAAFISLVRVGYSVFFEQVFMRIGFMMTAIMAAKQGTDAMAAHQVGMNIMSLSFAFGDGLQSAAVALIGRSLGAKKPDLAKEYGRTCRLIGAGIAVCLVAIYLFGGRWLYSLFFEEQHIIEIGVSIIHVIIFVVIFQICQVIYMGCLRGAGDTLYTAVASMISVTFISTIVSYLGGYTLGLGIVGIWFGVLADQMSRFIFATIRFKQGKWVKIKI
;
A
#
# COMPACT_ATOMS: atom_id res chain seq x y z
N MET A 1 -3.76 -25.93 -40.30
CA MET A 1 -4.31 -24.92 -39.34
C MET A 1 -3.61 -24.91 -37.97
N GLY A 2 -2.97 -25.97 -37.47
CA GLY A 2 -2.31 -26.01 -36.16
C GLY A 2 -1.06 -25.13 -35.99
N TYR A 3 -0.21 -25.00 -37.00
CA TYR A 3 1.08 -24.30 -36.89
C TYR A 3 0.94 -22.77 -36.82
N LEU A 4 -0.01 -22.19 -37.54
CA LEU A 4 -0.36 -20.75 -37.47
C LEU A 4 -1.07 -20.40 -36.14
N GLY A 5 -1.89 -21.28 -35.62
CA GLY A 5 -2.55 -21.11 -34.33
C GLY A 5 -1.55 -21.07 -33.16
N ASN A 6 -0.56 -21.96 -33.13
CA ASN A 6 0.49 -21.98 -32.10
C ASN A 6 1.42 -20.77 -32.18
N LYS A 7 1.73 -20.25 -33.38
CA LYS A 7 2.58 -19.07 -33.56
C LYS A 7 1.84 -17.79 -33.17
N LEU A 8 0.53 -17.70 -33.41
CA LEU A 8 -0.32 -16.59 -32.97
C LEU A 8 -0.53 -16.61 -31.45
N GLN A 9 -0.76 -17.80 -30.86
CA GLN A 9 -0.84 -17.94 -29.39
C GLN A 9 0.49 -17.57 -28.72
N GLY A 10 1.63 -18.04 -29.23
CA GLY A 10 2.94 -17.70 -28.69
C GLY A 10 3.27 -16.20 -28.78
N LYS A 11 2.88 -15.53 -29.87
CA LYS A 11 3.05 -14.08 -30.02
C LYS A 11 2.12 -13.32 -29.05
N TYR A 12 0.88 -13.77 -28.89
CA TYR A 12 -0.09 -13.17 -27.97
C TYR A 12 0.39 -13.25 -26.51
N HIS A 13 0.90 -14.40 -26.08
CA HIS A 13 1.49 -14.56 -24.74
C HIS A 13 2.71 -13.67 -24.51
N LYS A 14 3.58 -13.50 -25.53
CA LYS A 14 4.76 -12.61 -25.41
C LYS A 14 4.36 -11.14 -25.26
N ASP A 15 3.40 -10.67 -26.06
CA ASP A 15 2.90 -9.29 -25.99
C ASP A 15 2.20 -9.01 -24.66
N THR A 16 1.43 -9.97 -24.14
CA THR A 16 0.77 -9.87 -22.83
C THR A 16 1.78 -9.81 -21.70
N PHE A 17 2.81 -10.65 -21.75
CA PHE A 17 3.89 -10.65 -20.75
C PHE A 17 4.66 -9.33 -20.75
N GLN A 18 5.04 -8.84 -21.93
CA GLN A 18 5.79 -7.59 -22.05
C GLN A 18 4.97 -6.38 -21.57
N THR A 19 3.67 -6.35 -21.87
CA THR A 19 2.77 -5.30 -21.39
C THR A 19 2.63 -5.35 -19.87
N ALA A 20 2.49 -6.55 -19.29
CA ALA A 20 2.41 -6.72 -17.84
C ALA A 20 3.70 -6.26 -17.14
N VAL A 21 4.87 -6.65 -17.66
CA VAL A 21 6.17 -6.22 -17.13
C VAL A 21 6.33 -4.71 -17.25
N ASN A 22 6.03 -4.12 -18.40
CA ASN A 22 6.16 -2.66 -18.62
C ASN A 22 5.28 -1.82 -17.67
N MET A 23 4.16 -2.35 -17.21
CA MET A 23 3.31 -1.69 -16.23
C MET A 23 3.71 -2.01 -14.79
N ALA A 24 4.21 -3.22 -14.55
CA ALA A 24 4.55 -3.68 -13.21
C ALA A 24 5.86 -3.11 -12.70
N TRP A 25 6.93 -3.07 -13.51
CA TRP A 25 8.25 -2.66 -13.03
C TRP A 25 8.28 -1.24 -12.44
N PRO A 26 7.60 -0.21 -13.03
CA PRO A 26 7.60 1.10 -12.40
C PRO A 26 6.82 1.11 -11.07
N ALA A 27 5.72 0.36 -11.00
CA ALA A 27 4.94 0.24 -9.78
C ALA A 27 5.68 -0.52 -8.66
N ILE A 28 6.47 -1.54 -9.01
CA ILE A 28 7.35 -2.26 -8.08
C ILE A 28 8.43 -1.33 -7.53
N VAL A 29 9.13 -0.60 -8.42
CA VAL A 29 10.15 0.38 -8.01
C VAL A 29 9.54 1.47 -7.12
N GLU A 30 8.36 1.95 -7.46
CA GLU A 30 7.61 2.93 -6.65
C GLU A 30 7.36 2.40 -5.24
N SER A 31 6.74 1.22 -5.11
CA SER A 31 6.38 0.64 -3.80
C SER A 31 7.61 0.28 -2.97
N PHE A 32 8.65 -0.27 -3.61
CA PHE A 32 9.93 -0.53 -2.95
C PHE A 32 10.58 0.76 -2.42
N PHE A 33 10.61 1.81 -3.24
CA PHE A 33 11.23 3.07 -2.86
C PHE A 33 10.45 3.77 -1.73
N ILE A 34 9.13 3.68 -1.72
CA ILE A 34 8.29 4.19 -0.61
C ILE A 34 8.63 3.44 0.70
N ALA A 35 8.74 2.11 0.66
CA ALA A 35 9.09 1.32 1.83
C ALA A 35 10.52 1.63 2.32
N PHE A 36 11.47 1.75 1.39
CA PHE A 36 12.86 2.11 1.70
C PHE A 36 12.96 3.52 2.30
N ALA A 37 12.27 4.51 1.73
CA ALA A 37 12.24 5.87 2.27
C ALA A 37 11.69 5.90 3.70
N GLY A 38 10.65 5.12 4.00
CA GLY A 38 10.12 4.99 5.35
C GLY A 38 11.14 4.42 6.36
N LEU A 39 11.98 3.48 5.94
CA LEU A 39 13.08 2.97 6.77
C LEU A 39 14.15 4.06 7.01
N VAL A 40 14.54 4.78 5.97
CA VAL A 40 15.51 5.88 6.06
C VAL A 40 14.99 7.00 6.98
N ASP A 41 13.72 7.37 6.85
CA ASP A 41 13.09 8.36 7.75
C ASP A 41 13.15 7.92 9.21
N SER A 42 12.85 6.64 9.49
CA SER A 42 12.93 6.10 10.85
C SER A 42 14.35 6.12 11.40
N LEU A 43 15.35 5.77 10.57
CA LEU A 43 16.76 5.83 10.94
C LEU A 43 17.23 7.27 11.20
N MET A 44 16.80 8.23 10.38
CA MET A 44 17.16 9.64 10.58
C MET A 44 16.54 10.21 11.85
N VAL A 45 15.29 9.88 12.16
CA VAL A 45 14.65 10.29 13.41
C VAL A 45 15.32 9.63 14.62
N SER A 46 15.82 8.42 14.50
CA SER A 46 16.50 7.71 15.61
C SER A 46 17.79 8.41 16.07
N SER A 47 18.43 9.22 15.20
CA SER A 47 19.60 10.02 15.57
C SER A 47 19.31 11.10 16.63
N LEU A 48 18.02 11.45 16.81
CA LEU A 48 17.57 12.40 17.85
C LEU A 48 17.36 11.73 19.23
N GLY A 49 17.51 10.42 19.32
CA GLY A 49 17.31 9.63 20.55
C GLY A 49 15.97 8.92 20.61
N SER A 50 15.84 8.08 21.61
CA SER A 50 14.67 7.18 21.79
C SER A 50 13.35 7.94 21.98
N TYR A 51 13.38 9.10 22.62
CA TYR A 51 12.19 9.93 22.80
C TYR A 51 11.56 10.39 21.47
N ALA A 52 12.41 10.70 20.47
CA ALA A 52 11.95 11.17 19.16
C ALA A 52 11.29 10.01 18.37
N VAL A 53 11.89 8.84 18.43
CA VAL A 53 11.32 7.63 17.82
C VAL A 53 9.98 7.30 18.46
N ALA A 54 9.87 7.36 19.79
CA ALA A 54 8.64 7.14 20.53
C ALA A 54 7.58 8.19 20.15
N ALA A 55 7.94 9.48 20.11
CA ALA A 55 7.03 10.56 19.75
C ALA A 55 6.46 10.40 18.33
N VAL A 56 7.30 10.10 17.34
CA VAL A 56 6.87 9.86 15.95
C VAL A 56 6.04 8.56 15.86
N GLY A 57 6.45 7.52 16.58
CA GLY A 57 5.73 6.24 16.65
C GLY A 57 4.30 6.38 17.12
N LEU A 58 4.03 7.19 18.15
CA LEU A 58 2.69 7.49 18.68
C LEU A 58 1.75 8.09 17.63
N THR A 59 2.29 8.83 16.65
CA THR A 59 1.49 9.47 15.59
C THR A 59 1.12 8.52 14.46
N THR A 60 1.78 7.36 14.37
CA THR A 60 1.65 6.44 13.22
C THR A 60 0.25 5.87 13.10
N GLN A 61 -0.33 5.36 14.19
CA GLN A 61 -1.67 4.75 14.14
C GLN A 61 -2.78 5.75 13.84
N PRO A 62 -2.88 6.93 14.51
CA PRO A 62 -3.88 7.93 14.17
C PRO A 62 -3.74 8.43 12.72
N LYS A 63 -2.51 8.64 12.24
CA LYS A 63 -2.24 9.01 10.84
C LYS A 63 -2.75 7.95 9.86
N LEU A 64 -2.45 6.68 10.09
CA LEU A 64 -2.90 5.59 9.22
C LEU A 64 -4.42 5.41 9.25
N LEU A 65 -5.06 5.62 10.41
CA LEU A 65 -6.51 5.59 10.51
C LEU A 65 -7.15 6.72 9.69
N GLY A 66 -6.62 7.93 9.79
CA GLY A 66 -7.06 9.06 8.99
C GLY A 66 -6.88 8.85 7.48
N LEU A 67 -5.80 8.18 7.08
CA LEU A 67 -5.53 7.87 5.67
C LEU A 67 -6.29 6.65 5.15
N ALA A 68 -6.84 5.78 6.00
CA ALA A 68 -7.54 4.55 5.59
C ALA A 68 -8.69 4.84 4.61
N PHE A 69 -9.42 5.93 4.85
CA PHE A 69 -10.48 6.41 3.97
C PHE A 69 -9.94 6.75 2.57
N PHE A 70 -8.82 7.46 2.49
CA PHE A 70 -8.20 7.84 1.22
C PHE A 70 -7.56 6.64 0.50
N PHE A 71 -7.02 5.66 1.21
CA PHE A 71 -6.56 4.41 0.60
C PHE A 71 -7.70 3.66 -0.09
N ALA A 72 -8.87 3.59 0.55
CA ALA A 72 -10.04 2.97 -0.04
C ALA A 72 -10.51 3.72 -1.30
N LEU A 73 -10.54 5.04 -1.24
CA LEU A 73 -10.91 5.88 -2.38
C LEU A 73 -9.92 5.73 -3.55
N ASN A 74 -8.63 5.61 -3.26
CA ASN A 74 -7.59 5.38 -4.28
C ASN A 74 -7.78 4.08 -5.05
N VAL A 75 -8.15 3.00 -4.38
CA VAL A 75 -8.50 1.73 -5.06
C VAL A 75 -9.69 1.93 -5.99
N SER A 76 -10.73 2.65 -5.54
CA SER A 76 -11.92 2.94 -6.35
C SER A 76 -11.58 3.77 -7.57
N ILE A 77 -10.79 4.83 -7.42
CA ILE A 77 -10.34 5.70 -8.52
C ILE A 77 -9.60 4.87 -9.57
N SER A 78 -8.63 4.07 -9.13
CA SER A 78 -7.82 3.26 -10.04
C SER A 78 -8.66 2.25 -10.82
N ALA A 79 -9.58 1.53 -10.15
CA ALA A 79 -10.45 0.54 -10.78
C ALA A 79 -11.43 1.18 -11.80
N LEU A 80 -12.09 2.28 -11.41
CA LEU A 80 -13.05 2.98 -12.27
C LEU A 80 -12.37 3.60 -13.49
N VAL A 81 -11.26 4.31 -13.30
CA VAL A 81 -10.49 4.91 -14.40
C VAL A 81 -9.97 3.83 -15.36
N ALA A 82 -9.46 2.71 -14.84
CA ALA A 82 -9.00 1.60 -15.66
C ALA A 82 -10.15 1.03 -16.53
N ARG A 83 -11.34 0.89 -15.95
CA ARG A 83 -12.54 0.44 -16.66
C ARG A 83 -12.92 1.40 -17.77
N ARG A 84 -13.01 2.71 -17.46
CA ARG A 84 -13.33 3.77 -18.42
C ARG A 84 -12.28 3.90 -19.54
N ARG A 85 -11.00 3.67 -19.20
CA ARG A 85 -9.91 3.60 -20.18
C ARG A 85 -10.10 2.44 -21.15
N GLY A 86 -10.50 1.28 -20.66
CA GLY A 86 -10.81 0.11 -21.50
C GLY A 86 -11.99 0.35 -22.42
N GLU A 87 -13.03 1.04 -21.94
CA GLU A 87 -14.22 1.45 -22.70
C GLU A 87 -13.93 2.61 -23.69
N GLN A 88 -12.72 3.17 -23.72
CA GLN A 88 -12.33 4.36 -24.49
C GLN A 88 -13.18 5.61 -24.16
N ARG A 89 -13.80 5.66 -22.98
CA ARG A 89 -14.66 6.77 -22.53
C ARG A 89 -13.85 7.81 -21.76
N GLN A 90 -13.10 8.64 -22.49
CA GLN A 90 -12.24 9.67 -21.90
C GLN A 90 -13.03 10.65 -21.02
N GLY A 91 -14.21 11.09 -21.46
CA GLY A 91 -15.07 11.98 -20.67
C GLY A 91 -15.43 11.42 -19.31
N ALA A 92 -15.88 10.16 -19.26
CA ALA A 92 -16.27 9.51 -18.02
C ALA A 92 -15.06 9.24 -17.08
N ALA A 93 -13.86 9.00 -17.61
CA ALA A 93 -12.65 8.87 -16.80
C ALA A 93 -12.25 10.20 -16.15
N ASN A 94 -12.30 11.31 -16.92
CA ASN A 94 -12.02 12.65 -16.40
C ASN A 94 -13.11 13.12 -15.42
N GLU A 95 -14.37 12.78 -15.63
CA GLU A 95 -15.47 13.00 -14.69
C GLU A 95 -15.23 12.27 -13.36
N THR A 96 -14.80 11.01 -13.40
CA THR A 96 -14.42 10.24 -12.21
C THR A 96 -13.27 10.93 -11.47
N LEU A 97 -12.24 11.40 -12.17
CA LEU A 97 -11.11 12.13 -11.58
C LEU A 97 -11.57 13.42 -10.90
N VAL A 98 -12.35 14.27 -11.61
CA VAL A 98 -12.83 15.56 -11.06
C VAL A 98 -13.70 15.33 -9.83
N THR A 99 -14.64 14.39 -9.89
CA THR A 99 -15.52 14.05 -8.77
C THR A 99 -14.71 13.56 -7.57
N ALA A 100 -13.73 12.67 -7.82
CA ALA A 100 -12.85 12.17 -6.77
C ALA A 100 -12.00 13.27 -6.15
N LEU A 101 -11.41 14.17 -6.95
CA LEU A 101 -10.58 15.27 -6.44
C LEU A 101 -11.38 16.25 -5.60
N VAL A 102 -12.58 16.64 -6.03
CA VAL A 102 -13.45 17.50 -5.21
C VAL A 102 -13.74 16.85 -3.87
N PHE A 103 -14.08 15.57 -3.87
CA PHE A 103 -14.37 14.84 -2.63
C PHE A 103 -13.11 14.68 -1.76
N ILE A 104 -11.95 14.37 -2.35
CA ILE A 104 -10.67 14.30 -1.64
C ILE A 104 -10.34 15.64 -0.98
N ILE A 105 -10.47 16.75 -1.69
CA ILE A 105 -10.15 18.09 -1.17
C ILE A 105 -11.05 18.42 0.02
N LEU A 106 -12.36 18.23 -0.13
CA LEU A 106 -13.32 18.51 0.95
C LEU A 106 -13.09 17.61 2.18
N ALA A 107 -12.94 16.31 1.96
CA ALA A 107 -12.68 15.36 3.03
C ALA A 107 -11.31 15.60 3.69
N ALA A 108 -10.24 15.79 2.91
CA ALA A 108 -8.92 16.05 3.45
C ALA A 108 -8.85 17.36 4.23
N ALA A 109 -9.53 18.42 3.78
CA ALA A 109 -9.63 19.66 4.53
C ALA A 109 -10.36 19.45 5.87
N ALA A 110 -11.51 18.75 5.86
CA ALA A 110 -12.26 18.46 7.08
C ALA A 110 -11.44 17.61 8.06
N PHE A 111 -10.80 16.52 7.59
CA PHE A 111 -9.94 15.69 8.41
C PHE A 111 -8.72 16.45 8.91
N SER A 112 -8.05 17.25 8.06
CA SER A 112 -6.90 18.07 8.46
C SER A 112 -7.25 19.02 9.58
N VAL A 113 -8.35 19.79 9.45
CA VAL A 113 -8.82 20.70 10.50
C VAL A 113 -9.15 19.93 11.78
N GLY A 114 -9.88 18.83 11.67
CA GLY A 114 -10.24 18.00 12.82
C GLY A 114 -9.02 17.44 13.55
N PHE A 115 -8.09 16.81 12.82
CA PHE A 115 -6.89 16.22 13.43
C PHE A 115 -5.93 17.27 14.01
N VAL A 116 -5.80 18.43 13.38
CA VAL A 116 -4.97 19.54 13.91
C VAL A 116 -5.59 20.14 15.17
N ALA A 117 -6.91 20.36 15.17
CA ALA A 117 -7.63 20.88 16.33
C ALA A 117 -7.60 19.91 17.53
N PHE A 118 -7.81 18.63 17.28
CA PHE A 118 -7.84 17.59 18.32
C PHE A 118 -6.51 16.81 18.46
N ALA A 119 -5.39 17.36 17.96
CA ALA A 119 -4.08 16.69 17.99
C ALA A 119 -3.66 16.27 19.41
N SER A 120 -3.76 17.18 20.39
CA SER A 120 -3.35 16.90 21.78
C SER A 120 -4.21 15.80 22.42
N PRO A 121 -5.54 15.83 22.41
CA PRO A 121 -6.37 14.73 22.92
C PRO A 121 -6.08 13.38 22.22
N ILE A 122 -5.91 13.39 20.90
CA ILE A 122 -5.65 12.16 20.12
C ILE A 122 -4.31 11.55 20.57
N ILE A 123 -3.25 12.33 20.65
CA ILE A 123 -1.92 11.86 21.04
C ILE A 123 -1.91 11.42 22.52
N HIS A 124 -2.68 12.10 23.38
CA HIS A 124 -2.84 11.67 24.76
C HIS A 124 -3.51 10.30 24.85
N LEU A 125 -4.58 10.05 24.08
CA LEU A 125 -5.23 8.74 23.97
C LEU A 125 -4.30 7.63 23.45
N CYS A 126 -3.28 7.99 22.65
CA CYS A 126 -2.27 7.06 22.17
C CYS A 126 -1.21 6.72 23.24
N GLY A 127 -1.31 7.25 24.47
CA GLY A 127 -0.42 6.93 25.57
C GLY A 127 0.85 7.76 25.61
N SER A 128 0.81 9.04 25.17
CA SER A 128 1.97 9.94 25.28
C SER A 128 2.33 10.26 26.74
N THR A 129 3.63 10.30 27.01
CA THR A 129 4.19 10.75 28.29
C THR A 129 4.49 12.25 28.26
N ALA A 130 4.80 12.86 29.43
CA ALA A 130 5.18 14.27 29.51
C ALA A 130 6.36 14.63 28.58
N GLU A 131 7.30 13.72 28.38
CA GLU A 131 8.47 13.91 27.51
C GLU A 131 8.11 13.85 26.01
N THR A 132 7.27 12.90 25.62
CA THR A 132 6.96 12.65 24.20
C THR A 132 5.80 13.48 23.67
N HIS A 133 4.92 13.99 24.55
CA HIS A 133 3.66 14.62 24.17
C HIS A 133 3.84 15.81 23.23
N ASN A 134 4.66 16.79 23.64
CA ASN A 134 4.85 18.02 22.86
C ASN A 134 5.46 17.75 21.48
N GLY A 135 6.48 16.87 21.40
CA GLY A 135 7.10 16.47 20.15
C GLY A 135 6.11 15.75 19.23
N ALA A 136 5.36 14.79 19.78
CA ALA A 136 4.36 14.04 19.03
C ALA A 136 3.20 14.92 18.52
N VAL A 137 2.68 15.84 19.36
CA VAL A 137 1.60 16.76 18.96
C VAL A 137 2.06 17.71 17.86
N THR A 138 3.26 18.26 17.98
CA THR A 138 3.81 19.17 16.97
C THR A 138 4.05 18.46 15.64
N TYR A 139 4.68 17.29 15.67
CA TYR A 139 4.86 16.45 14.49
C TYR A 139 3.51 16.10 13.84
N PHE A 140 2.54 15.65 14.63
CA PHE A 140 1.23 15.26 14.15
C PHE A 140 0.46 16.42 13.51
N ARG A 141 0.52 17.62 14.12
CA ARG A 141 -0.10 18.83 13.56
C ARG A 141 0.48 19.20 12.20
N ILE A 142 1.79 19.14 12.03
CA ILE A 142 2.46 19.47 10.76
C ILE A 142 2.07 18.44 9.69
N ILE A 143 2.16 17.15 9.99
CA ILE A 143 1.85 16.08 9.05
C ILE A 143 0.37 16.10 8.64
N MET A 144 -0.54 16.22 9.61
CA MET A 144 -1.97 16.24 9.32
C MET A 144 -2.44 17.57 8.71
N GLY A 145 -1.75 18.68 9.03
CA GLY A 145 -1.97 19.96 8.34
C GLY A 145 -1.60 19.89 6.84
N GLY A 146 -0.53 19.18 6.50
CA GLY A 146 -0.10 18.94 5.12
C GLY A 146 -0.81 17.78 4.41
N MET A 147 -1.72 17.06 5.08
CA MET A 147 -2.36 15.87 4.57
C MET A 147 -3.11 16.07 3.25
N ILE A 148 -3.66 17.27 3.01
CA ILE A 148 -4.38 17.61 1.79
C ILE A 148 -3.53 17.40 0.53
N PHE A 149 -2.25 17.80 0.55
CA PHE A 149 -1.32 17.65 -0.57
C PHE A 149 -1.06 16.17 -0.85
N ASN A 150 -0.86 15.37 0.22
CA ASN A 150 -0.68 13.93 0.09
C ASN A 150 -1.91 13.26 -0.52
N CYS A 151 -3.11 13.59 -0.06
CA CYS A 151 -4.35 13.00 -0.56
C CYS A 151 -4.61 13.36 -2.03
N ILE A 152 -4.36 14.60 -2.45
CA ILE A 152 -4.46 15.03 -3.86
C ILE A 152 -3.45 14.25 -4.71
N GLN A 153 -2.19 14.18 -4.30
CA GLN A 153 -1.14 13.42 -4.99
C GLN A 153 -1.57 11.95 -5.17
N MET A 154 -2.02 11.31 -4.09
CA MET A 154 -2.45 9.92 -4.11
C MET A 154 -3.65 9.70 -5.04
N GLY A 155 -4.63 10.60 -5.05
CA GLY A 155 -5.80 10.52 -5.91
C GLY A 155 -5.44 10.62 -7.39
N ILE A 156 -4.61 11.61 -7.78
CA ILE A 156 -4.15 11.77 -9.16
C ILE A 156 -3.28 10.59 -9.59
N ASN A 157 -2.35 10.16 -8.74
CA ASN A 157 -1.49 9.01 -9.02
C ASN A 157 -2.32 7.72 -9.20
N SER A 158 -3.37 7.52 -8.40
CA SER A 158 -4.27 6.37 -8.54
C SER A 158 -5.04 6.41 -9.87
N ALA A 159 -5.49 7.58 -10.30
CA ALA A 159 -6.11 7.77 -11.60
C ALA A 159 -5.11 7.50 -12.75
N GLN A 160 -3.88 8.00 -12.65
CA GLN A 160 -2.81 7.74 -13.62
C GLN A 160 -2.46 6.25 -13.71
N ARG A 161 -2.38 5.53 -12.58
CA ARG A 161 -2.19 4.06 -12.56
C ARG A 161 -3.35 3.36 -13.28
N GLY A 162 -4.59 3.74 -12.98
CA GLY A 162 -5.77 3.23 -13.66
C GLY A 162 -5.75 3.49 -15.17
N ALA A 163 -5.27 4.66 -15.59
CA ALA A 163 -5.06 4.99 -17.00
C ALA A 163 -3.87 4.25 -17.65
N GLY A 164 -3.07 3.50 -16.88
CA GLY A 164 -1.91 2.75 -17.36
C GLY A 164 -0.58 3.52 -17.33
N ASN A 165 -0.55 4.71 -16.74
CA ASN A 165 0.63 5.59 -16.69
C ASN A 165 1.47 5.38 -15.42
N THR A 166 1.87 4.14 -15.11
CA THR A 166 2.62 3.78 -13.90
C THR A 166 3.99 4.47 -13.81
N LYS A 167 4.62 4.82 -14.94
CA LYS A 167 5.90 5.56 -14.96
C LYS A 167 5.77 6.98 -14.39
N ILE A 168 4.62 7.62 -14.58
CA ILE A 168 4.37 8.97 -14.02
C ILE A 168 4.29 8.86 -12.50
N THR A 169 3.52 7.90 -11.98
CA THR A 169 3.36 7.72 -10.54
C THR A 169 4.66 7.34 -9.85
N MET A 170 5.46 6.47 -10.48
CA MET A 170 6.81 6.17 -10.00
C MET A 170 7.67 7.45 -9.90
N ARG A 171 7.71 8.25 -10.97
CA ARG A 171 8.52 9.48 -10.96
C ARG A 171 8.08 10.46 -9.88
N THR A 172 6.79 10.70 -9.72
CA THR A 172 6.26 11.61 -8.71
C THR A 172 6.58 11.13 -7.30
N ASN A 173 6.38 9.84 -6.99
CA ASN A 173 6.64 9.31 -5.66
C ASN A 173 8.13 9.17 -5.36
N VAL A 174 8.95 8.73 -6.31
CA VAL A 174 10.41 8.66 -6.13
C VAL A 174 10.98 10.06 -5.89
N THR A 175 10.58 11.06 -6.69
CA THR A 175 11.05 12.45 -6.50
C THR A 175 10.59 13.02 -5.14
N SER A 176 9.32 12.83 -4.78
CA SER A 176 8.76 13.25 -3.50
C SER A 176 9.55 12.69 -2.31
N ASN A 177 9.80 11.38 -2.32
CA ASN A 177 10.54 10.71 -1.24
C ASN A 177 12.03 11.06 -1.25
N THR A 178 12.65 11.26 -2.43
CA THR A 178 14.05 11.73 -2.50
C THR A 178 14.21 13.12 -1.89
N ILE A 179 13.29 14.04 -2.19
CA ILE A 179 13.28 15.37 -1.59
C ILE A 179 13.05 15.28 -0.08
N ASN A 180 12.14 14.42 0.36
CA ASN A 180 11.93 14.17 1.79
C ASN A 180 13.22 13.70 2.48
N ILE A 181 13.94 12.71 1.92
CA ILE A 181 15.21 12.21 2.49
C ILE A 181 16.27 13.33 2.55
N ILE A 182 16.41 14.11 1.47
CA ILE A 182 17.38 15.22 1.43
C ILE A 182 17.04 16.27 2.50
N LEU A 183 15.75 16.65 2.59
CA LEU A 183 15.32 17.64 3.57
C LEU A 183 15.39 17.11 5.02
N ASN A 184 15.16 15.82 5.24
CA ASN A 184 15.39 15.20 6.55
C ASN A 184 16.84 15.36 6.97
N TYR A 185 17.79 15.06 6.08
CA TYR A 185 19.21 15.24 6.35
C TYR A 185 19.57 16.68 6.69
N LEU A 186 18.98 17.65 6.01
CA LEU A 186 19.24 19.07 6.22
C LEU A 186 18.58 19.61 7.49
N LEU A 187 17.32 19.24 7.75
CA LEU A 187 16.47 19.91 8.77
C LEU A 187 16.46 19.16 10.12
N ILE A 188 16.74 17.88 10.18
CA ILE A 188 16.75 17.14 11.46
C ILE A 188 17.94 17.59 12.30
N ASN A 189 19.15 17.50 11.74
CA ASN A 189 20.40 17.79 12.45
C ASN A 189 21.05 19.14 12.09
N GLY A 190 20.45 19.89 11.15
CA GLY A 190 20.95 21.22 10.80
C GLY A 190 22.22 21.23 9.96
N HIS A 191 22.33 20.36 8.96
CA HIS A 191 23.51 20.33 8.09
C HIS A 191 23.53 21.50 7.10
N PHE A 192 24.73 21.87 6.64
CA PHE A 192 24.97 22.95 5.65
C PHE A 192 24.39 24.33 6.03
N GLY A 193 24.31 24.67 7.33
CA GLY A 193 23.80 25.94 7.79
C GLY A 193 22.28 26.04 7.93
N PHE A 194 21.56 24.97 7.70
CA PHE A 194 20.13 24.89 8.00
C PHE A 194 19.90 24.77 9.51
N PRO A 195 18.74 25.27 10.01
CA PRO A 195 18.41 25.12 11.42
C PRO A 195 18.17 23.67 11.82
N ALA A 196 18.70 23.24 12.95
CA ALA A 196 18.42 21.92 13.52
C ALA A 196 17.01 21.91 14.15
N LEU A 197 16.02 21.50 13.41
CA LEU A 197 14.60 21.50 13.83
C LEU A 197 14.16 20.17 14.48
N GLY A 198 15.02 19.15 14.52
CA GLY A 198 14.71 17.87 15.11
C GLY A 198 13.46 17.21 14.54
N ILE A 199 12.53 16.80 15.41
CA ILE A 199 11.26 16.15 15.02
C ILE A 199 10.41 17.03 14.09
N GLN A 200 10.40 18.34 14.31
CA GLN A 200 9.69 19.29 13.44
C GLN A 200 10.29 19.31 12.04
N GLY A 201 11.62 19.22 11.93
CA GLY A 201 12.34 19.11 10.67
C GLY A 201 11.92 17.89 9.87
N ALA A 202 11.77 16.74 10.53
CA ALA A 202 11.27 15.51 9.89
C ALA A 202 9.84 15.68 9.35
N ALA A 203 8.95 16.31 10.11
CA ALA A 203 7.59 16.58 9.68
C ALA A 203 7.53 17.54 8.48
N LEU A 204 8.30 18.64 8.52
CA LEU A 204 8.37 19.61 7.43
C LEU A 204 8.97 19.01 6.17
N ALA A 205 10.01 18.20 6.29
CA ALA A 205 10.62 17.48 5.16
C ALA A 205 9.60 16.58 4.46
N THR A 206 8.81 15.83 5.23
CA THR A 206 7.75 14.96 4.71
C THR A 206 6.67 15.77 3.99
N VAL A 207 6.18 16.85 4.59
CA VAL A 207 5.15 17.71 3.98
C VAL A 207 5.69 18.38 2.72
N THR A 208 6.90 18.91 2.74
CA THR A 208 7.50 19.55 1.55
C THR A 208 7.69 18.55 0.42
N GLY A 209 8.16 17.33 0.70
CA GLY A 209 8.24 16.26 -0.28
C GLY A 209 6.87 15.95 -0.90
N THR A 210 5.82 15.87 -0.09
CA THR A 210 4.45 15.62 -0.60
C THR A 210 3.89 16.81 -1.38
N VAL A 211 4.22 18.05 -1.02
CA VAL A 211 3.84 19.25 -1.82
C VAL A 211 4.46 19.17 -3.22
N VAL A 212 5.76 18.87 -3.31
CA VAL A 212 6.42 18.70 -4.62
C VAL A 212 5.79 17.56 -5.41
N GLY A 213 5.54 16.41 -4.77
CA GLY A 213 4.84 15.30 -5.42
C GLY A 213 3.43 15.67 -5.89
N CYS A 214 2.69 16.45 -5.12
CA CYS A 214 1.37 16.97 -5.49
C CYS A 214 1.45 17.87 -6.73
N VAL A 215 2.37 18.82 -6.75
CA VAL A 215 2.61 19.71 -7.91
C VAL A 215 2.95 18.88 -9.16
N MET A 216 3.88 17.92 -9.05
CA MET A 216 4.24 17.03 -10.15
C MET A 216 3.04 16.20 -10.64
N SER A 217 2.21 15.71 -9.73
CA SER A 217 0.99 14.95 -10.08
C SER A 217 -0.01 15.84 -10.82
N ILE A 218 -0.23 17.08 -10.37
CA ILE A 218 -1.09 18.05 -11.08
C ILE A 218 -0.50 18.35 -12.47
N LEU A 219 0.79 18.62 -12.58
CA LEU A 219 1.46 18.83 -13.88
C LEU A 219 1.35 17.61 -14.81
N SER A 220 1.21 16.41 -14.26
CA SER A 220 1.05 15.20 -15.09
C SER A 220 -0.26 15.17 -15.87
N ILE A 221 -1.30 15.82 -15.37
CA ILE A 221 -2.62 15.90 -16.04
C ILE A 221 -2.77 17.14 -16.93
N THR A 222 -1.77 18.04 -16.96
CA THR A 222 -1.78 19.19 -17.90
C THR A 222 -1.23 18.85 -19.28
N LYS A 223 -0.57 17.69 -19.43
CA LYS A 223 -0.01 17.26 -20.73
C LYS A 223 -1.11 16.99 -21.74
N GLN A 224 -0.98 17.58 -22.94
CA GLN A 224 -2.02 17.57 -23.99
C GLN A 224 -2.40 16.17 -24.49
N ASP A 225 -1.47 15.22 -24.53
CA ASP A 225 -1.70 13.87 -25.07
C ASP A 225 -2.16 12.84 -24.01
N GLY A 226 -2.47 13.30 -22.78
CA GLY A 226 -2.90 12.43 -21.69
C GLY A 226 -4.37 12.01 -21.83
N PHE A 227 -4.67 10.75 -21.49
CA PHE A 227 -6.08 10.30 -21.38
C PHE A 227 -6.81 11.03 -20.24
N LEU A 228 -6.12 11.28 -19.15
CA LEU A 228 -6.53 12.21 -18.09
C LEU A 228 -5.89 13.55 -18.40
N ASN A 229 -6.69 14.57 -18.69
CA ASN A 229 -6.19 15.83 -19.19
C ASN A 229 -7.00 17.02 -18.68
N LEU A 230 -6.33 17.95 -17.99
CA LEU A 230 -6.96 19.15 -17.45
C LEU A 230 -7.54 20.06 -18.53
N GLY A 231 -6.83 20.20 -19.67
CA GLY A 231 -7.34 20.98 -20.82
C GLY A 231 -8.62 20.40 -21.39
N TYR A 232 -8.71 19.05 -21.46
CA TYR A 232 -9.94 18.36 -21.87
C TYR A 232 -11.09 18.61 -20.88
N ILE A 233 -10.80 18.57 -19.57
CA ILE A 233 -11.77 18.84 -18.50
C ILE A 233 -12.33 20.26 -18.63
N LEU A 234 -11.46 21.25 -18.81
CA LEU A 234 -11.84 22.67 -18.93
C LEU A 234 -12.61 22.94 -20.22
N LYS A 235 -12.12 22.42 -21.37
CA LYS A 235 -12.75 22.57 -22.68
C LYS A 235 -14.17 22.00 -22.74
N ASN A 236 -14.37 20.81 -22.16
CA ASN A 236 -15.66 20.13 -22.15
C ASN A 236 -16.52 20.48 -20.93
N LYS A 237 -16.06 21.41 -20.06
CA LYS A 237 -16.77 21.86 -18.85
C LYS A 237 -17.22 20.68 -17.97
N ILE A 238 -16.34 19.66 -17.81
CA ILE A 238 -16.64 18.47 -17.03
C ILE A 238 -16.82 18.87 -15.56
N LYS A 239 -17.99 18.55 -14.99
CA LYS A 239 -18.33 18.84 -13.61
C LYS A 239 -18.36 17.55 -12.77
N PRO A 240 -18.16 17.64 -11.45
CA PRO A 240 -18.39 16.49 -10.56
C PRO A 240 -19.87 16.07 -10.62
N THR A 241 -20.13 14.77 -10.63
CA THR A 241 -21.48 14.22 -10.71
C THR A 241 -21.76 13.27 -9.56
N LEU A 242 -23.03 13.24 -9.14
CA LEU A 242 -23.47 12.31 -8.09
C LEU A 242 -23.35 10.84 -8.54
N ALA A 243 -23.52 10.57 -9.83
CA ALA A 243 -23.38 9.20 -10.35
C ALA A 243 -21.95 8.69 -10.23
N ALA A 244 -20.94 9.51 -10.58
CA ALA A 244 -19.53 9.18 -10.38
C ALA A 244 -19.18 9.03 -8.89
N PHE A 245 -19.72 9.90 -8.04
CA PHE A 245 -19.55 9.80 -6.57
C PHE A 245 -20.11 8.49 -6.02
N ILE A 246 -21.36 8.13 -6.37
CA ILE A 246 -21.97 6.86 -5.94
C ILE A 246 -21.13 5.67 -6.40
N SER A 247 -20.59 5.70 -7.63
CA SER A 247 -19.71 4.64 -8.14
C SER A 247 -18.41 4.53 -7.32
N LEU A 248 -17.79 5.67 -6.96
CA LEU A 248 -16.60 5.71 -6.10
C LEU A 248 -16.89 5.13 -4.71
N VAL A 249 -17.99 5.52 -4.09
CA VAL A 249 -18.40 5.02 -2.78
C VAL A 249 -18.73 3.53 -2.84
N ARG A 250 -19.47 3.08 -3.86
CA ARG A 250 -19.85 1.67 -4.05
C ARG A 250 -18.63 0.73 -4.13
N VAL A 251 -17.55 1.16 -4.74
CA VAL A 251 -16.30 0.37 -4.80
C VAL A 251 -15.49 0.56 -3.51
N GLY A 252 -15.47 1.77 -2.94
CA GLY A 252 -14.60 2.15 -1.84
C GLY A 252 -15.05 1.71 -0.46
N TYR A 253 -16.36 1.64 -0.19
CA TYR A 253 -16.84 1.34 1.17
C TYR A 253 -16.32 -0.01 1.70
N SER A 254 -16.32 -1.03 0.84
CA SER A 254 -15.83 -2.36 1.22
C SER A 254 -14.33 -2.37 1.49
N VAL A 255 -13.55 -1.64 0.68
CA VAL A 255 -12.10 -1.49 0.89
C VAL A 255 -11.81 -0.71 2.19
N PHE A 256 -12.64 0.28 2.54
CA PHE A 256 -12.50 0.99 3.81
C PHE A 256 -12.66 0.04 5.01
N PHE A 257 -13.74 -0.75 5.03
CA PHE A 257 -13.93 -1.75 6.08
C PHE A 257 -12.80 -2.79 6.11
N GLU A 258 -12.33 -3.24 4.95
CA GLU A 258 -11.16 -4.11 4.86
C GLU A 258 -9.95 -3.51 5.58
N GLN A 259 -9.63 -2.23 5.35
CA GLN A 259 -8.52 -1.55 6.03
C GLN A 259 -8.69 -1.51 7.55
N VAL A 260 -9.90 -1.25 8.04
CA VAL A 260 -10.19 -1.24 9.48
C VAL A 260 -9.97 -2.62 10.10
N PHE A 261 -10.55 -3.67 9.50
CA PHE A 261 -10.40 -5.04 10.01
C PHE A 261 -8.95 -5.54 9.94
N MET A 262 -8.21 -5.18 8.90
CA MET A 262 -6.77 -5.48 8.83
C MET A 262 -5.99 -4.86 10.00
N ARG A 263 -6.29 -3.62 10.39
CA ARG A 263 -5.65 -2.97 11.55
C ARG A 263 -5.99 -3.70 12.86
N ILE A 264 -7.24 -4.11 13.03
CA ILE A 264 -7.65 -4.89 14.21
C ILE A 264 -6.87 -6.21 14.28
N GLY A 265 -6.79 -6.96 13.18
CA GLY A 265 -6.08 -8.24 13.13
C GLY A 265 -4.59 -8.10 13.43
N PHE A 266 -3.90 -7.12 12.82
CA PHE A 266 -2.49 -6.86 13.12
C PHE A 266 -2.26 -6.42 14.57
N MET A 267 -3.17 -5.63 15.13
CA MET A 267 -3.10 -5.23 16.54
C MET A 267 -3.24 -6.45 17.46
N MET A 268 -4.17 -7.37 17.18
CA MET A 268 -4.34 -8.60 17.96
C MET A 268 -3.07 -9.47 17.95
N THR A 269 -2.46 -9.63 16.77
CA THR A 269 -1.20 -10.38 16.63
C THR A 269 -0.06 -9.72 17.40
N ALA A 270 0.06 -8.38 17.34
CA ALA A 270 1.07 -7.63 18.09
C ALA A 270 0.88 -7.75 19.62
N ILE A 271 -0.36 -7.69 20.11
CA ILE A 271 -0.68 -7.89 21.54
C ILE A 271 -0.27 -9.30 21.99
N MET A 272 -0.58 -10.31 21.16
CA MET A 272 -0.17 -11.69 21.49
C MET A 272 1.35 -11.83 21.50
N ALA A 273 2.07 -11.22 20.55
CA ALA A 273 3.53 -11.22 20.52
C ALA A 273 4.14 -10.52 21.76
N ALA A 274 3.58 -9.38 22.17
CA ALA A 274 4.04 -8.63 23.35
C ALA A 274 3.88 -9.44 24.65
N LYS A 275 2.85 -10.26 24.77
CA LYS A 275 2.64 -11.14 25.93
C LYS A 275 3.65 -12.31 25.99
N GLN A 276 4.40 -12.60 24.93
CA GLN A 276 5.47 -13.60 24.92
C GLN A 276 6.82 -13.07 25.47
N GLY A 277 6.87 -11.78 25.79
CA GLY A 277 8.06 -11.12 26.34
C GLY A 277 8.65 -10.08 25.40
N THR A 278 9.57 -9.28 25.95
CA THR A 278 10.21 -8.15 25.22
C THR A 278 11.03 -8.62 24.03
N ASP A 279 11.81 -9.69 24.17
CA ASP A 279 12.69 -10.22 23.12
C ASP A 279 11.87 -10.80 21.96
N ALA A 280 10.78 -11.50 22.27
CA ALA A 280 9.84 -12.01 21.29
C ALA A 280 9.15 -10.88 20.53
N MET A 281 8.74 -9.81 21.23
CA MET A 281 8.12 -8.63 20.58
C MET A 281 9.12 -7.88 19.71
N ALA A 282 10.38 -7.74 20.16
CA ALA A 282 11.43 -7.10 19.36
C ALA A 282 11.70 -7.91 18.06
N ALA A 283 11.85 -9.21 18.16
CA ALA A 283 12.02 -10.10 17.01
C ALA A 283 10.78 -10.07 16.08
N HIS A 284 9.56 -10.02 16.63
CA HIS A 284 8.32 -9.88 15.87
C HIS A 284 8.30 -8.57 15.05
N GLN A 285 8.70 -7.45 15.65
CA GLN A 285 8.71 -6.16 14.97
C GLN A 285 9.66 -6.14 13.77
N VAL A 286 10.86 -6.73 13.91
CA VAL A 286 11.79 -6.85 12.79
C VAL A 286 11.23 -7.80 11.72
N GLY A 287 10.61 -8.91 12.12
CA GLY A 287 9.91 -9.82 11.19
C GLY A 287 8.81 -9.10 10.39
N MET A 288 8.02 -8.24 11.04
CA MET A 288 7.00 -7.43 10.36
C MET A 288 7.61 -6.43 9.37
N ASN A 289 8.77 -5.83 9.68
CA ASN A 289 9.48 -4.95 8.75
C ASN A 289 9.98 -5.72 7.51
N ILE A 290 10.55 -6.91 7.70
CA ILE A 290 10.98 -7.79 6.60
C ILE A 290 9.78 -8.18 5.73
N MET A 291 8.67 -8.56 6.35
CA MET A 291 7.43 -8.91 5.63
C MET A 291 6.85 -7.71 4.87
N SER A 292 6.93 -6.50 5.43
CA SER A 292 6.48 -5.26 4.78
C SER A 292 7.28 -4.94 3.52
N LEU A 293 8.60 -5.18 3.54
CA LEU A 293 9.44 -5.03 2.35
C LEU A 293 9.03 -6.01 1.25
N SER A 294 8.73 -7.26 1.60
CA SER A 294 8.21 -8.26 0.65
C SER A 294 6.85 -7.85 0.09
N PHE A 295 5.99 -7.28 0.95
CA PHE A 295 4.68 -6.78 0.54
C PHE A 295 4.78 -5.68 -0.52
N ALA A 296 5.81 -4.82 -0.47
CA ALA A 296 6.01 -3.75 -1.44
C ALA A 296 6.14 -4.29 -2.89
N PHE A 297 6.80 -5.43 -3.09
CA PHE A 297 6.86 -6.08 -4.40
C PHE A 297 5.49 -6.58 -4.87
N GLY A 298 4.72 -7.18 -3.97
CA GLY A 298 3.35 -7.63 -4.24
C GLY A 298 2.42 -6.47 -4.57
N ASP A 299 2.53 -5.36 -3.85
CA ASP A 299 1.70 -4.15 -4.01
C ASP A 299 1.95 -3.47 -5.36
N GLY A 300 3.21 -3.38 -5.80
CA GLY A 300 3.53 -2.89 -7.13
C GLY A 300 2.86 -3.73 -8.24
N LEU A 301 2.95 -5.06 -8.15
CA LEU A 301 2.27 -5.97 -9.08
C LEU A 301 0.74 -5.91 -8.96
N GLN A 302 0.20 -5.75 -7.76
CA GLN A 302 -1.23 -5.53 -7.52
C GLN A 302 -1.72 -4.29 -8.28
N SER A 303 -0.99 -3.18 -8.17
CA SER A 303 -1.34 -1.93 -8.84
C SER A 303 -1.41 -2.09 -10.36
N ALA A 304 -0.45 -2.80 -10.96
CA ALA A 304 -0.47 -3.15 -12.38
C ALA A 304 -1.64 -4.07 -12.74
N ALA A 305 -1.92 -5.08 -11.91
CA ALA A 305 -3.02 -6.02 -12.11
C ALA A 305 -4.38 -5.31 -12.09
N VAL A 306 -4.63 -4.40 -11.14
CA VAL A 306 -5.86 -3.57 -11.09
C VAL A 306 -6.08 -2.85 -12.42
N ALA A 307 -5.05 -2.20 -12.94
CA ALA A 307 -5.14 -1.42 -14.18
C ALA A 307 -5.35 -2.32 -15.41
N LEU A 308 -4.61 -3.42 -15.53
CA LEU A 308 -4.70 -4.35 -16.67
C LEU A 308 -6.06 -5.06 -16.72
N ILE A 309 -6.53 -5.55 -15.58
CA ILE A 309 -7.82 -6.22 -15.46
C ILE A 309 -8.96 -5.25 -15.74
N GLY A 310 -8.97 -4.08 -15.10
CA GLY A 310 -10.00 -3.06 -15.30
C GLY A 310 -10.09 -2.64 -16.77
N ARG A 311 -8.94 -2.38 -17.41
CA ARG A 311 -8.85 -2.02 -18.83
C ARG A 311 -9.34 -3.15 -19.74
N SER A 312 -8.95 -4.38 -19.49
CA SER A 312 -9.35 -5.53 -20.33
C SER A 312 -10.85 -5.79 -20.25
N LEU A 313 -11.44 -5.69 -19.04
CA LEU A 313 -12.87 -5.82 -18.85
C LEU A 313 -13.66 -4.65 -19.47
N GLY A 314 -13.14 -3.42 -19.37
CA GLY A 314 -13.71 -2.26 -20.06
C GLY A 314 -13.72 -2.44 -21.57
N ALA A 315 -12.66 -3.02 -22.15
CA ALA A 315 -12.56 -3.36 -23.56
C ALA A 315 -13.40 -4.61 -23.96
N LYS A 316 -14.21 -5.16 -23.05
CA LYS A 316 -15.02 -6.40 -23.25
C LYS A 316 -14.19 -7.62 -23.68
N LYS A 317 -12.95 -7.73 -23.16
CA LYS A 317 -12.01 -8.84 -23.43
C LYS A 317 -11.74 -9.66 -22.14
N PRO A 318 -12.68 -10.47 -21.67
CA PRO A 318 -12.55 -11.19 -20.41
C PRO A 318 -11.42 -12.24 -20.41
N ASP A 319 -11.13 -12.86 -21.54
CA ASP A 319 -10.06 -13.86 -21.61
C ASP A 319 -8.69 -13.20 -21.51
N LEU A 320 -8.51 -12.00 -22.09
CA LEU A 320 -7.32 -11.19 -21.91
C LEU A 320 -7.15 -10.77 -20.44
N ALA A 321 -8.24 -10.45 -19.75
CA ALA A 321 -8.19 -10.14 -18.32
C ALA A 321 -7.70 -11.35 -17.51
N LYS A 322 -8.21 -12.54 -17.77
CA LYS A 322 -7.75 -13.79 -17.10
C LYS A 322 -6.26 -14.05 -17.38
N GLU A 323 -5.83 -13.82 -18.61
CA GLU A 323 -4.43 -14.00 -19.02
C GLU A 323 -3.51 -13.03 -18.28
N TYR A 324 -3.83 -11.72 -18.22
CA TYR A 324 -3.08 -10.77 -17.42
C TYR A 324 -2.98 -11.16 -15.94
N GLY A 325 -4.08 -11.62 -15.35
CA GLY A 325 -4.08 -12.09 -13.96
C GLY A 325 -3.13 -13.28 -13.74
N ARG A 326 -3.10 -14.25 -14.66
CA ARG A 326 -2.17 -15.38 -14.61
C ARG A 326 -0.72 -14.93 -14.82
N THR A 327 -0.48 -14.02 -15.76
CA THR A 327 0.85 -13.47 -16.06
C THR A 327 1.40 -12.69 -14.88
N CYS A 328 0.62 -11.79 -14.28
CA CYS A 328 1.04 -11.04 -13.09
C CYS A 328 1.37 -12.00 -11.93
N ARG A 329 0.55 -13.05 -11.71
CA ARG A 329 0.84 -14.06 -10.70
C ARG A 329 2.15 -14.81 -10.98
N LEU A 330 2.42 -15.16 -12.24
CA LEU A 330 3.66 -15.87 -12.61
C LEU A 330 4.89 -14.99 -12.34
N ILE A 331 4.84 -13.71 -12.70
CA ILE A 331 5.89 -12.74 -12.38
C ILE A 331 6.06 -12.64 -10.86
N GLY A 332 4.97 -12.53 -10.11
CA GLY A 332 4.99 -12.47 -8.65
C GLY A 332 5.55 -13.74 -8.01
N ALA A 333 5.23 -14.92 -8.54
CA ALA A 333 5.80 -16.18 -8.07
C ALA A 333 7.33 -16.22 -8.28
N GLY A 334 7.82 -15.72 -9.42
CA GLY A 334 9.27 -15.58 -9.67
C GLY A 334 9.95 -14.66 -8.63
N ILE A 335 9.34 -13.51 -8.34
CA ILE A 335 9.85 -12.59 -7.29
C ILE A 335 9.80 -13.26 -5.92
N ALA A 336 8.73 -13.99 -5.60
CA ALA A 336 8.62 -14.72 -4.33
C ALA A 336 9.76 -15.73 -4.16
N VAL A 337 10.11 -16.49 -5.20
CA VAL A 337 11.23 -17.44 -5.17
C VAL A 337 12.56 -16.72 -4.92
N CYS A 338 12.81 -15.58 -5.54
CA CYS A 338 14.01 -14.77 -5.30
C CYS A 338 14.08 -14.29 -3.83
N LEU A 339 12.96 -13.79 -3.29
CA LEU A 339 12.90 -13.34 -1.89
C LEU A 339 13.07 -14.51 -0.90
N VAL A 340 12.48 -15.66 -1.19
CA VAL A 340 12.67 -16.89 -0.41
C VAL A 340 14.16 -17.26 -0.36
N ALA A 341 14.87 -17.22 -1.49
CA ALA A 341 16.30 -17.48 -1.52
C ALA A 341 17.09 -16.46 -0.67
N ILE A 342 16.77 -15.16 -0.78
CA ILE A 342 17.40 -14.12 0.05
C ILE A 342 17.17 -14.38 1.53
N TYR A 343 15.95 -14.73 1.95
CA TYR A 343 15.63 -14.97 3.36
C TYR A 343 16.21 -16.28 3.89
N LEU A 344 16.27 -17.32 3.05
CA LEU A 344 16.85 -18.60 3.42
C LEU A 344 18.36 -18.47 3.72
N PHE A 345 19.09 -17.77 2.84
CA PHE A 345 20.54 -17.62 3.00
C PHE A 345 20.96 -16.40 3.81
N GLY A 346 20.16 -15.32 3.79
CA GLY A 346 20.47 -14.06 4.46
C GLY A 346 19.70 -13.79 5.75
N GLY A 347 18.80 -14.69 6.16
CA GLY A 347 17.89 -14.43 7.29
C GLY A 347 18.58 -14.11 8.61
N ARG A 348 19.64 -14.86 8.95
CA ARG A 348 20.45 -14.59 10.15
C ARG A 348 21.16 -13.24 10.07
N TRP A 349 21.73 -12.91 8.92
CA TRP A 349 22.36 -11.62 8.67
C TRP A 349 21.38 -10.45 8.77
N LEU A 350 20.16 -10.62 8.25
CA LEU A 350 19.12 -9.58 8.36
C LEU A 350 18.78 -9.25 9.81
N TYR A 351 18.66 -10.25 10.71
CA TYR A 351 18.41 -9.99 12.11
C TYR A 351 19.64 -9.44 12.84
N SER A 352 20.87 -9.85 12.44
CA SER A 352 22.09 -9.30 13.02
C SER A 352 22.34 -7.82 12.68
N LEU A 353 21.64 -7.24 11.71
CA LEU A 353 21.65 -5.81 11.46
C LEU A 353 20.89 -5.00 12.54
N PHE A 354 19.99 -5.65 13.28
CA PHE A 354 19.13 -4.99 14.26
C PHE A 354 19.49 -5.35 15.70
N PHE A 355 20.11 -6.51 15.93
CA PHE A 355 20.40 -7.03 17.25
C PHE A 355 21.83 -7.60 17.32
N GLU A 356 22.48 -7.38 18.46
CA GLU A 356 23.78 -8.00 18.81
C GLU A 356 23.57 -9.28 19.65
N GLU A 357 22.45 -9.36 20.39
CA GLU A 357 22.12 -10.48 21.27
C GLU A 357 21.76 -11.74 20.48
N GLN A 358 22.59 -12.79 20.63
CA GLN A 358 22.42 -14.06 19.91
C GLN A 358 21.05 -14.70 20.15
N HIS A 359 20.52 -14.60 21.37
CA HIS A 359 19.22 -15.15 21.73
C HIS A 359 18.08 -14.54 20.89
N ILE A 360 18.07 -13.20 20.71
CA ILE A 360 17.05 -12.51 19.90
C ILE A 360 17.21 -12.86 18.42
N ILE A 361 18.46 -12.99 17.94
CA ILE A 361 18.75 -13.41 16.56
C ILE A 361 18.21 -14.83 16.31
N GLU A 362 18.35 -15.76 17.25
CA GLU A 362 17.82 -17.13 17.11
C GLU A 362 16.29 -17.17 17.07
N ILE A 363 15.63 -16.37 17.92
CA ILE A 363 14.17 -16.16 17.83
C ILE A 363 13.81 -15.62 16.43
N GLY A 364 14.55 -14.63 15.95
CA GLY A 364 14.34 -14.03 14.64
C GLY A 364 14.53 -15.01 13.49
N VAL A 365 15.55 -15.86 13.53
CA VAL A 365 15.78 -16.93 12.54
C VAL A 365 14.61 -17.91 12.52
N SER A 366 14.06 -18.26 13.68
CA SER A 366 12.88 -19.11 13.76
C SER A 366 11.66 -18.46 13.09
N ILE A 367 11.49 -17.15 13.26
CA ILE A 367 10.44 -16.37 12.57
C ILE A 367 10.68 -16.36 11.05
N ILE A 368 11.92 -16.18 10.59
CA ILE A 368 12.24 -16.17 9.14
C ILE A 368 11.86 -17.48 8.45
N HIS A 369 12.03 -18.61 9.11
CA HIS A 369 11.61 -19.90 8.54
C HIS A 369 10.09 -19.91 8.25
N VAL A 370 9.28 -19.23 9.06
CA VAL A 370 7.86 -19.07 8.77
C VAL A 370 7.63 -18.01 7.69
N ILE A 371 8.37 -16.90 7.71
CA ILE A 371 8.26 -15.82 6.70
C ILE A 371 8.53 -16.33 5.29
N ILE A 372 9.43 -17.28 5.11
CA ILE A 372 9.70 -17.93 3.80
C ILE A 372 8.40 -18.47 3.18
N PHE A 373 7.59 -19.17 3.96
CA PHE A 373 6.29 -19.66 3.50
C PHE A 373 5.27 -18.54 3.36
N VAL A 374 5.26 -17.59 4.29
CA VAL A 374 4.37 -16.41 4.26
C VAL A 374 4.52 -15.65 2.94
N VAL A 375 5.75 -15.35 2.50
CA VAL A 375 6.02 -14.53 1.31
C VAL A 375 5.51 -15.17 0.03
N ILE A 376 5.59 -16.50 -0.09
CA ILE A 376 5.05 -17.23 -1.26
C ILE A 376 3.55 -16.97 -1.41
N PHE A 377 2.80 -17.13 -0.33
CA PHE A 377 1.35 -16.90 -0.35
C PHE A 377 1.02 -15.41 -0.41
N GLN A 378 1.77 -14.55 0.29
CA GLN A 378 1.55 -13.11 0.36
C GLN A 378 1.58 -12.45 -1.02
N ILE A 379 2.64 -12.66 -1.80
CA ILE A 379 2.78 -12.02 -3.10
C ILE A 379 1.66 -12.50 -4.04
N CYS A 380 1.43 -13.81 -4.08
CA CYS A 380 0.41 -14.38 -4.96
C CYS A 380 -1.02 -13.93 -4.60
N GLN A 381 -1.34 -13.87 -3.28
CA GLN A 381 -2.67 -13.45 -2.85
C GLN A 381 -2.91 -11.96 -3.13
N VAL A 382 -1.91 -11.09 -2.86
CA VAL A 382 -2.00 -9.64 -3.10
C VAL A 382 -2.31 -9.36 -4.57
N ILE A 383 -1.67 -10.08 -5.50
CA ILE A 383 -1.91 -9.93 -6.94
C ILE A 383 -3.32 -10.36 -7.32
N TYR A 384 -3.80 -11.51 -6.85
CA TYR A 384 -5.15 -11.95 -7.17
C TYR A 384 -6.23 -11.08 -6.54
N MET A 385 -6.01 -10.58 -5.30
CA MET A 385 -6.87 -9.55 -4.70
C MET A 385 -6.90 -8.28 -5.56
N GLY A 386 -5.75 -7.86 -6.10
CA GLY A 386 -5.68 -6.77 -7.06
C GLY A 386 -6.49 -7.01 -8.32
N CYS A 387 -6.42 -8.23 -8.90
CA CYS A 387 -7.24 -8.60 -10.04
C CYS A 387 -8.74 -8.46 -9.75
N LEU A 388 -9.19 -8.95 -8.60
CA LEU A 388 -10.60 -8.87 -8.17
C LEU A 388 -11.03 -7.42 -7.93
N ARG A 389 -10.18 -6.60 -7.27
CA ARG A 389 -10.44 -5.17 -7.07
C ARG A 389 -10.51 -4.41 -8.39
N GLY A 390 -9.62 -4.70 -9.35
CA GLY A 390 -9.65 -4.13 -10.69
C GLY A 390 -10.89 -4.49 -11.49
N ALA A 391 -11.51 -5.61 -11.19
CA ALA A 391 -12.81 -6.03 -11.74
C ALA A 391 -14.00 -5.39 -11.02
N GLY A 392 -13.80 -4.78 -9.84
CA GLY A 392 -14.85 -4.23 -9.00
C GLY A 392 -15.41 -5.20 -7.95
N ASP A 393 -14.79 -6.40 -7.78
CA ASP A 393 -15.21 -7.42 -6.79
C ASP A 393 -14.62 -7.11 -5.39
N THR A 394 -14.76 -5.87 -4.97
CA THR A 394 -14.15 -5.35 -3.73
C THR A 394 -14.83 -5.85 -2.47
N LEU A 395 -16.12 -6.16 -2.53
CA LEU A 395 -16.83 -6.73 -1.37
C LEU A 395 -16.30 -8.13 -1.05
N TYR A 396 -16.06 -8.96 -2.07
CA TYR A 396 -15.51 -10.28 -1.85
C TYR A 396 -14.10 -10.22 -1.25
N THR A 397 -13.23 -9.33 -1.77
CA THR A 397 -11.88 -9.14 -1.21
C THR A 397 -11.91 -8.67 0.22
N ALA A 398 -12.82 -7.75 0.57
CA ALA A 398 -12.99 -7.25 1.93
C ALA A 398 -13.44 -8.35 2.90
N VAL A 399 -14.45 -9.13 2.54
CA VAL A 399 -14.94 -10.24 3.37
C VAL A 399 -13.88 -11.32 3.54
N ALA A 400 -13.19 -11.69 2.46
CA ALA A 400 -12.10 -12.67 2.52
C ALA A 400 -10.96 -12.20 3.44
N SER A 401 -10.53 -10.92 3.32
CA SER A 401 -9.51 -10.33 4.19
C SER A 401 -9.96 -10.25 5.64
N MET A 402 -11.21 -9.83 5.89
CA MET A 402 -11.76 -9.76 7.24
C MET A 402 -11.75 -11.14 7.93
N ILE A 403 -12.25 -12.16 7.25
CA ILE A 403 -12.26 -13.53 7.79
C ILE A 403 -10.83 -14.02 8.08
N SER A 404 -9.92 -13.81 7.13
CA SER A 404 -8.55 -14.31 7.22
C SER A 404 -7.75 -13.59 8.30
N VAL A 405 -7.72 -12.25 8.29
CA VAL A 405 -6.86 -11.46 9.20
C VAL A 405 -7.43 -11.45 10.62
N THR A 406 -8.75 -11.24 10.77
CA THR A 406 -9.33 -11.05 12.10
C THR A 406 -9.63 -12.38 12.78
N PHE A 407 -10.18 -13.37 12.06
CA PHE A 407 -10.60 -14.63 12.69
C PHE A 407 -9.54 -15.72 12.53
N ILE A 408 -9.15 -16.08 11.30
CA ILE A 408 -8.24 -17.22 11.07
C ILE A 408 -6.88 -16.92 11.70
N SER A 409 -6.30 -15.76 11.41
CA SER A 409 -5.00 -15.38 11.98
C SER A 409 -5.01 -15.38 13.51
N THR A 410 -6.01 -14.74 14.12
CA THR A 410 -6.11 -14.63 15.59
C THR A 410 -6.29 -15.99 16.25
N ILE A 411 -7.17 -16.84 15.70
CA ILE A 411 -7.42 -18.18 16.26
C ILE A 411 -6.17 -19.05 16.15
N VAL A 412 -5.53 -19.09 14.98
CA VAL A 412 -4.32 -19.91 14.75
C VAL A 412 -3.15 -19.37 15.58
N SER A 413 -2.98 -18.05 15.68
CA SER A 413 -1.96 -17.43 16.56
C SER A 413 -2.17 -17.79 18.02
N TYR A 414 -3.41 -17.77 18.51
CA TYR A 414 -3.73 -18.12 19.88
C TYR A 414 -3.47 -19.62 20.15
N LEU A 415 -3.97 -20.48 19.30
CA LEU A 415 -3.77 -21.93 19.43
C LEU A 415 -2.27 -22.31 19.32
N GLY A 416 -1.56 -21.77 18.34
CA GLY A 416 -0.15 -22.03 18.14
C GLY A 416 0.73 -21.44 19.25
N GLY A 417 0.51 -20.19 19.60
CA GLY A 417 1.35 -19.46 20.55
C GLY A 417 1.14 -19.87 22.01
N TYR A 418 -0.11 -20.12 22.40
CA TYR A 418 -0.47 -20.35 23.80
C TYR A 418 -0.91 -21.79 24.09
N THR A 419 -1.77 -22.38 23.28
CA THR A 419 -2.31 -23.72 23.56
C THR A 419 -1.28 -24.81 23.25
N LEU A 420 -0.59 -24.70 22.12
CA LEU A 420 0.47 -25.64 21.73
C LEU A 420 1.84 -25.27 22.32
N GLY A 421 1.97 -24.11 22.96
CA GLY A 421 3.20 -23.68 23.61
C GLY A 421 4.37 -23.37 22.64
N LEU A 422 4.10 -23.12 21.35
CA LEU A 422 5.14 -22.81 20.36
C LEU A 422 5.64 -21.36 20.44
N GLY A 423 5.14 -20.58 21.41
CA GLY A 423 5.57 -19.20 21.62
C GLY A 423 5.37 -18.30 20.40
N ILE A 424 6.37 -17.48 20.09
CA ILE A 424 6.31 -16.52 18.98
C ILE A 424 6.18 -17.20 17.62
N VAL A 425 6.77 -18.36 17.41
CA VAL A 425 6.67 -19.12 16.16
C VAL A 425 5.21 -19.56 15.91
N GLY A 426 4.51 -19.99 16.97
CA GLY A 426 3.09 -20.33 16.90
C GLY A 426 2.21 -19.12 16.52
N ILE A 427 2.56 -17.91 16.99
CA ILE A 427 1.89 -16.68 16.59
C ILE A 427 2.11 -16.40 15.09
N TRP A 428 3.31 -16.62 14.57
CA TRP A 428 3.62 -16.46 13.16
C TRP A 428 2.96 -17.51 12.27
N PHE A 429 2.59 -18.68 12.76
CA PHE A 429 1.71 -19.59 12.03
C PHE A 429 0.33 -19.00 11.79
N GLY A 430 -0.16 -18.13 12.68
CA GLY A 430 -1.38 -17.36 12.41
C GLY A 430 -1.22 -16.37 11.25
N VAL A 431 -0.06 -15.69 11.14
CA VAL A 431 0.25 -14.84 9.99
C VAL A 431 0.33 -15.67 8.71
N LEU A 432 0.92 -16.85 8.75
CA LEU A 432 0.95 -17.78 7.61
C LEU A 432 -0.46 -18.22 7.21
N ALA A 433 -1.29 -18.60 8.18
CA ALA A 433 -2.67 -19.03 7.93
C ALA A 433 -3.52 -17.90 7.32
N ASP A 434 -3.30 -16.65 7.74
CA ASP A 434 -3.90 -15.47 7.10
C ASP A 434 -3.54 -15.37 5.61
N GLN A 435 -2.26 -15.39 5.28
CA GLN A 435 -1.82 -15.24 3.89
C GLN A 435 -2.28 -16.42 3.01
N MET A 436 -2.21 -17.64 3.56
CA MET A 436 -2.65 -18.85 2.87
C MET A 436 -4.16 -18.85 2.63
N SER A 437 -4.98 -18.50 3.61
CA SER A 437 -6.44 -18.47 3.47
C SER A 437 -6.88 -17.41 2.47
N ARG A 438 -6.31 -16.22 2.51
CA ARG A 438 -6.56 -15.18 1.50
C ARG A 438 -6.15 -15.63 0.09
N PHE A 439 -5.02 -16.31 -0.04
CA PHE A 439 -4.59 -16.87 -1.32
C PHE A 439 -5.59 -17.93 -1.85
N ILE A 440 -6.07 -18.80 -0.98
CA ILE A 440 -7.07 -19.82 -1.33
C ILE A 440 -8.37 -19.15 -1.79
N PHE A 441 -8.92 -18.22 -1.00
CA PHE A 441 -10.16 -17.51 -1.34
C PHE A 441 -10.02 -16.75 -2.66
N ALA A 442 -8.94 -15.97 -2.83
CA ALA A 442 -8.70 -15.21 -4.04
C ALA A 442 -8.53 -16.12 -5.28
N THR A 443 -7.83 -17.25 -5.13
CA THR A 443 -7.61 -18.21 -6.22
C THR A 443 -8.91 -18.90 -6.64
N ILE A 444 -9.73 -19.32 -5.68
CA ILE A 444 -11.04 -19.94 -5.95
C ILE A 444 -11.93 -18.93 -6.68
N ARG A 445 -12.03 -17.69 -6.16
CA ARG A 445 -12.86 -16.66 -6.79
C ARG A 445 -12.39 -16.30 -8.19
N PHE A 446 -11.05 -16.17 -8.37
CA PHE A 446 -10.48 -15.90 -9.68
C PHE A 446 -10.78 -17.01 -10.69
N LYS A 447 -10.63 -18.29 -10.31
CA LYS A 447 -10.92 -19.46 -11.16
C LYS A 447 -12.40 -19.57 -11.51
N GLN A 448 -13.32 -19.26 -10.58
CA GLN A 448 -14.76 -19.26 -10.83
C GLN A 448 -15.19 -18.27 -11.93
N GLY A 449 -14.41 -17.22 -12.19
CA GLY A 449 -14.71 -16.24 -13.23
C GLY A 449 -15.95 -15.35 -12.97
N LYS A 450 -16.58 -15.43 -11.79
CA LYS A 450 -17.79 -14.64 -11.45
C LYS A 450 -17.50 -13.12 -11.48
N TRP A 451 -16.26 -12.72 -11.17
CA TRP A 451 -15.79 -11.33 -11.19
C TRP A 451 -15.83 -10.70 -12.58
N VAL A 452 -15.79 -11.48 -13.66
CA VAL A 452 -15.84 -10.98 -15.05
C VAL A 452 -17.17 -10.30 -15.38
N LYS A 453 -18.26 -10.70 -14.72
CA LYS A 453 -19.62 -10.20 -14.96
C LYS A 453 -19.98 -8.94 -14.14
N ILE A 454 -19.10 -8.49 -13.27
CA ILE A 454 -19.37 -7.35 -12.38
C ILE A 454 -19.33 -6.04 -13.20
N LYS A 455 -20.35 -5.21 -12.99
CA LYS A 455 -20.47 -3.88 -13.58
C LYS A 455 -20.19 -2.82 -12.51
N ILE A 456 -19.26 -1.90 -12.80
CA ILE A 456 -18.88 -0.77 -11.93
C ILE A 456 -18.97 0.55 -12.69
#